data_0c997db043fd2e00d88b7665debaab7d
#
_entry.id   0c997db043fd2e00d88b7665debaab7d
#
_cell.length_a   1.000
_cell.length_b   1.000
_cell.length_c   1.000
_cell.angle_alpha   90.00
_cell.angle_beta   90.00
_cell.angle_gamma   90.00
#
_symmetry.space_group_name_H-M   'P 1'
#
loop_
_entity.id
_entity.type
_entity.pdbx_description
1 polymer ?
#
loop_
_entity_poly.entity_id
_entity_poly.type
_entity_poly.pdbx_seq_one_letter_code
_entity_poly.pdbx_strand_id
1 'polypeptide(L)'
;MGVGRKSTGAVMAYDPVVRWKARAWALVAYLAVLAAVSGIVLFAVRYQPLSAANFASGPVTSSGPNMVRVGYANGGTFSFGFLIVNDGQLPVKVQGIQITGQNQLLVPVRLETAAKRYAGSLSEFDPSLEKFLPFTLAGGDRRWIVVRTHFGNCGRFAAGTSETYTRFKVTYTVLGLTKHAWVPLPKDIGVDSPPDFACPTRAA
;
A
#
# COMPACT_ATOMS: atom_id res chain seq x y z
N MET A 1 -18.72 39.01 -79.90
CA MET A 1 -18.24 39.75 -78.71
C MET A 1 -17.91 38.77 -77.55
N GLY A 2 -16.66 38.41 -77.43
CA GLY A 2 -16.20 37.43 -76.44
C GLY A 2 -15.49 38.17 -75.27
N VAL A 3 -16.08 38.13 -74.10
CA VAL A 3 -15.47 38.71 -72.87
C VAL A 3 -14.56 37.68 -72.22
N GLY A 4 -13.23 37.86 -72.44
CA GLY A 4 -12.20 37.02 -71.80
C GLY A 4 -12.09 37.36 -70.31
N ARG A 5 -12.50 36.37 -69.45
CA ARG A 5 -12.27 36.40 -68.00
C ARG A 5 -10.80 36.10 -67.69
N LYS A 6 -10.02 37.10 -67.34
CA LYS A 6 -8.68 36.91 -66.80
C LYS A 6 -8.82 36.38 -65.33
N SER A 7 -8.52 35.13 -65.10
CA SER A 7 -8.31 34.59 -63.75
C SER A 7 -6.97 35.05 -63.22
N THR A 8 -6.95 36.02 -62.35
CA THR A 8 -5.79 36.39 -61.56
C THR A 8 -5.56 35.32 -60.45
N GLY A 9 -4.73 34.33 -60.80
CA GLY A 9 -4.28 33.38 -59.78
C GLY A 9 -3.38 34.13 -58.75
N ALA A 10 -3.86 34.34 -57.56
CA ALA A 10 -3.06 34.84 -56.47
C ALA A 10 -2.02 33.78 -56.13
N VAL A 11 -0.79 33.97 -56.59
CA VAL A 11 0.35 33.19 -56.12
C VAL A 11 0.59 33.57 -54.66
N MET A 12 0.15 32.70 -53.74
CA MET A 12 0.54 32.86 -52.32
C MET A 12 2.03 32.82 -52.20
N ALA A 13 2.66 33.99 -51.94
CA ALA A 13 4.05 34.12 -51.69
C ALA A 13 4.46 33.23 -50.51
N TYR A 14 5.29 32.28 -50.79
CA TYR A 14 5.76 31.28 -49.83
C TYR A 14 6.82 31.92 -48.93
N ASP A 15 6.43 32.35 -47.72
CA ASP A 15 7.35 32.94 -46.75
C ASP A 15 8.01 31.84 -45.88
N PRO A 16 9.29 31.49 -46.14
CA PRO A 16 10.00 30.44 -45.40
C PRO A 16 10.21 30.76 -43.92
N VAL A 17 10.24 32.06 -43.59
CA VAL A 17 10.47 32.52 -42.20
C VAL A 17 9.27 32.19 -41.30
N VAL A 18 8.06 32.27 -41.82
CA VAL A 18 6.83 31.94 -41.06
C VAL A 18 6.78 30.43 -40.73
N ARG A 19 7.19 29.58 -41.66
CA ARG A 19 7.27 28.13 -41.45
C ARG A 19 8.31 27.73 -40.45
N TRP A 20 9.47 28.38 -40.43
CA TRP A 20 10.52 28.05 -39.46
C TRP A 20 10.09 28.40 -38.04
N LYS A 21 9.49 29.57 -37.82
CA LYS A 21 8.91 29.96 -36.54
C LYS A 21 7.80 28.98 -36.09
N ALA A 22 6.90 28.58 -36.97
CA ALA A 22 5.85 27.63 -36.62
C ALA A 22 6.41 26.25 -36.22
N ARG A 23 7.45 25.77 -36.88
CA ARG A 23 8.15 24.51 -36.52
C ARG A 23 8.88 24.62 -35.19
N ALA A 24 9.52 25.75 -34.90
CA ALA A 24 10.17 26.00 -33.62
C ALA A 24 9.17 26.02 -32.46
N TRP A 25 8.03 26.68 -32.62
CA TRP A 25 6.96 26.68 -31.61
C TRP A 25 6.35 25.30 -31.41
N ALA A 26 6.13 24.53 -32.48
CA ALA A 26 5.63 23.15 -32.39
C ALA A 26 6.61 22.25 -31.60
N LEU A 27 7.91 22.41 -31.82
CA LEU A 27 8.94 21.67 -31.08
C LEU A 27 8.99 22.04 -29.60
N VAL A 28 8.90 23.33 -29.28
CA VAL A 28 8.83 23.80 -27.88
C VAL A 28 7.57 23.27 -27.18
N ALA A 29 6.42 23.33 -27.84
CA ALA A 29 5.18 22.78 -27.28
C ALA A 29 5.28 21.25 -27.04
N TYR A 30 5.87 20.51 -27.99
CA TYR A 30 6.09 19.09 -27.83
C TYR A 30 7.01 18.75 -26.65
N LEU A 31 8.15 19.47 -26.53
CA LEU A 31 9.06 19.30 -25.39
C LEU A 31 8.41 19.65 -24.05
N ALA A 32 7.59 20.69 -24.01
CA ALA A 32 6.84 21.05 -22.81
C ALA A 32 5.84 19.98 -22.39
N VAL A 33 5.12 19.38 -23.35
CA VAL A 33 4.22 18.25 -23.08
C VAL A 33 4.99 17.02 -22.59
N LEU A 34 6.12 16.68 -23.22
CA LEU A 34 6.96 15.57 -22.76
C LEU A 34 7.49 15.80 -21.34
N ALA A 35 7.94 16.99 -21.02
CA ALA A 35 8.40 17.33 -19.68
C ALA A 35 7.29 17.23 -18.65
N ALA A 36 6.09 17.71 -18.98
CA ALA A 36 4.92 17.62 -18.09
C ALA A 36 4.50 16.16 -17.85
N VAL A 37 4.43 15.35 -18.91
CA VAL A 37 4.09 13.91 -18.79
C VAL A 37 5.15 13.18 -17.98
N SER A 38 6.44 13.44 -18.24
CA SER A 38 7.54 12.83 -17.48
C SER A 38 7.48 13.23 -16.00
N GLY A 39 7.18 14.49 -15.71
CA GLY A 39 7.00 14.99 -14.33
C GLY A 39 5.85 14.28 -13.60
N ILE A 40 4.71 14.11 -14.26
CA ILE A 40 3.55 13.39 -13.69
C ILE A 40 3.90 11.92 -13.42
N VAL A 41 4.56 11.25 -14.36
CA VAL A 41 4.98 9.84 -14.20
C VAL A 41 5.97 9.69 -13.05
N LEU A 42 7.01 10.54 -12.97
CA LEU A 42 7.98 10.52 -11.89
C LEU A 42 7.33 10.78 -10.53
N PHE A 43 6.41 11.75 -10.46
CA PHE A 43 5.63 12.01 -9.25
C PHE A 43 4.81 10.78 -8.87
N ALA A 44 4.04 10.22 -9.79
CA ALA A 44 3.21 9.06 -9.54
C ALA A 44 4.03 7.85 -9.08
N VAL A 45 5.23 7.62 -9.66
CA VAL A 45 6.13 6.51 -9.26
C VAL A 45 6.68 6.70 -7.85
N ARG A 46 7.05 7.93 -7.47
CA ARG A 46 7.63 8.23 -6.15
C ARG A 46 6.61 8.45 -5.05
N TYR A 47 5.36 8.70 -5.41
CA TYR A 47 4.31 8.99 -4.44
C TYR A 47 3.99 7.77 -3.57
N GLN A 48 4.32 7.83 -2.28
CA GLN A 48 4.08 6.79 -1.28
C GLN A 48 3.39 7.41 -0.06
N PRO A 49 2.07 7.62 -0.13
CA PRO A 49 1.34 8.38 0.87
C PRO A 49 0.86 7.55 2.07
N LEU A 50 1.09 6.24 2.08
CA LEU A 50 0.56 5.39 3.13
C LEU A 50 1.53 5.26 4.30
N SER A 51 1.01 5.48 5.49
CA SER A 51 1.67 5.22 6.76
C SER A 51 0.77 4.37 7.67
N ALA A 52 1.31 3.97 8.82
CA ALA A 52 0.54 3.32 9.87
C ALA A 52 0.71 4.07 11.19
N ALA A 53 -0.38 4.16 11.94
CA ALA A 53 -0.42 4.79 13.25
C ALA A 53 -1.23 3.90 14.20
N ASN A 54 -1.11 4.18 15.48
CA ASN A 54 -1.79 3.46 16.56
C ASN A 54 -1.64 1.93 16.42
N PHE A 55 -1.61 1.25 17.52
CA PHE A 55 -1.48 -0.21 17.55
C PHE A 55 -2.34 -0.77 18.66
N ALA A 56 -3.03 -1.86 18.37
CA ALA A 56 -3.74 -2.66 19.35
C ALA A 56 -3.41 -4.13 19.11
N SER A 57 -3.38 -4.93 20.15
CA SER A 57 -3.15 -6.37 20.04
C SER A 57 -4.02 -7.14 21.02
N GLY A 58 -4.23 -8.41 20.72
CA GLY A 58 -4.70 -9.39 21.68
C GLY A 58 -3.69 -9.61 22.81
N PRO A 59 -3.86 -10.66 23.61
CA PRO A 59 -2.95 -10.99 24.70
C PRO A 59 -1.49 -11.11 24.23
N VAL A 60 -0.58 -10.48 24.97
CA VAL A 60 0.86 -10.48 24.70
C VAL A 60 1.62 -10.87 25.97
N THR A 61 2.79 -11.47 25.80
CA THR A 61 3.69 -11.83 26.91
C THR A 61 4.39 -10.61 27.50
N SER A 62 4.70 -9.63 26.65
CA SER A 62 5.21 -8.33 27.09
C SER A 62 4.90 -7.23 26.08
N SER A 63 4.80 -5.99 26.57
CA SER A 63 4.56 -4.81 25.73
C SER A 63 5.50 -3.69 26.12
N GLY A 64 6.34 -3.28 25.18
CA GLY A 64 7.21 -2.12 25.26
C GLY A 64 6.70 -0.94 24.43
N PRO A 65 7.46 0.18 24.41
CA PRO A 65 7.06 1.36 23.63
C PRO A 65 7.02 1.08 22.13
N ASN A 66 7.99 0.33 21.59
CA ASN A 66 8.16 0.08 20.16
C ASN A 66 7.93 -1.37 19.75
N MET A 67 7.70 -2.29 20.70
CA MET A 67 7.57 -3.71 20.41
C MET A 67 6.57 -4.36 21.34
N VAL A 68 5.81 -5.30 20.80
CA VAL A 68 5.02 -6.28 21.55
C VAL A 68 5.60 -7.67 21.32
N ARG A 69 5.60 -8.51 22.36
CA ARG A 69 6.06 -9.90 22.25
C ARG A 69 4.93 -10.85 22.56
N VAL A 70 4.85 -11.91 21.78
CA VAL A 70 3.86 -12.96 21.93
C VAL A 70 4.57 -14.32 21.90
N GLY A 71 4.22 -15.18 22.87
CA GLY A 71 4.73 -16.55 22.89
C GLY A 71 4.14 -17.37 21.74
N TYR A 72 4.99 -18.07 21.03
CA TYR A 72 4.53 -19.01 20.01
C TYR A 72 3.74 -20.16 20.65
N ALA A 73 2.53 -20.40 20.18
CA ALA A 73 1.71 -21.56 20.56
C ALA A 73 1.19 -22.23 19.30
N ASN A 74 1.68 -23.42 18.98
CA ASN A 74 1.29 -24.14 17.76
C ASN A 74 -0.23 -24.29 17.64
N GLY A 75 -0.80 -23.84 16.51
CA GLY A 75 -2.25 -23.81 16.30
C GLY A 75 -3.02 -22.73 17.08
N GLY A 76 -2.35 -22.00 17.97
CA GLY A 76 -2.91 -20.84 18.65
C GLY A 76 -3.18 -19.67 17.71
N THR A 77 -3.97 -18.70 18.17
CA THR A 77 -4.33 -17.52 17.38
C THR A 77 -3.74 -16.26 18.01
N PHE A 78 -3.40 -15.29 17.16
CA PHE A 78 -3.00 -13.96 17.58
C PHE A 78 -3.68 -12.92 16.70
N SER A 79 -4.18 -11.85 17.29
CA SER A 79 -4.82 -10.77 16.57
C SER A 79 -4.15 -9.44 16.92
N PHE A 80 -3.96 -8.61 15.92
CA PHE A 80 -3.46 -7.25 16.10
C PHE A 80 -4.10 -6.30 15.09
N GLY A 81 -4.08 -5.03 15.41
CA GLY A 81 -4.63 -4.01 14.53
C GLY A 81 -3.82 -2.72 14.56
N PHE A 82 -3.96 -1.96 13.50
CA PHE A 82 -3.33 -0.65 13.32
C PHE A 82 -4.20 0.24 12.44
N LEU A 83 -4.00 1.55 12.56
CA LEU A 83 -4.60 2.51 11.62
C LEU A 83 -3.71 2.60 10.38
N ILE A 84 -4.27 2.36 9.19
CA ILE A 84 -3.65 2.80 7.95
C ILE A 84 -4.11 4.22 7.65
N VAL A 85 -3.18 5.08 7.29
CA VAL A 85 -3.39 6.52 7.08
C VAL A 85 -2.93 6.89 5.67
N ASN A 86 -3.69 7.73 4.99
CA ASN A 86 -3.24 8.37 3.76
C ASN A 86 -2.73 9.78 4.10
N ASP A 87 -1.42 9.93 4.30
CA ASP A 87 -0.77 11.22 4.59
C ASP A 87 -0.65 12.11 3.35
N GLY A 88 -1.01 11.60 2.20
CA GLY A 88 -0.98 12.36 0.95
C GLY A 88 -2.26 13.13 0.68
N GLN A 89 -2.26 13.91 -0.40
CA GLN A 89 -3.42 14.70 -0.82
C GLN A 89 -4.34 13.95 -1.79
N LEU A 90 -3.79 12.97 -2.52
CA LEU A 90 -4.54 12.22 -3.52
C LEU A 90 -5.27 11.03 -2.89
N PRO A 91 -6.49 10.71 -3.34
CA PRO A 91 -7.19 9.53 -2.87
C PRO A 91 -6.44 8.25 -3.29
N VAL A 92 -6.39 7.30 -2.38
CA VAL A 92 -5.71 6.01 -2.55
C VAL A 92 -6.71 4.89 -2.34
N LYS A 93 -6.83 3.97 -3.29
CA LYS A 93 -7.64 2.76 -3.14
C LYS A 93 -6.75 1.62 -2.64
N VAL A 94 -6.91 1.25 -1.38
CA VAL A 94 -6.23 0.08 -0.78
C VAL A 94 -6.91 -1.19 -1.28
N GLN A 95 -6.14 -2.08 -1.90
CA GLN A 95 -6.63 -3.32 -2.52
C GLN A 95 -6.29 -4.56 -1.71
N GLY A 96 -5.17 -4.55 -0.98
CA GLY A 96 -4.74 -5.69 -0.18
C GLY A 96 -3.62 -5.35 0.78
N ILE A 97 -3.52 -6.15 1.83
CA ILE A 97 -2.49 -6.05 2.86
C ILE A 97 -1.92 -7.44 3.07
N GLN A 98 -0.60 -7.56 3.14
CA GLN A 98 0.10 -8.81 3.37
C GLN A 98 1.10 -8.62 4.52
N ILE A 99 1.02 -9.51 5.49
CA ILE A 99 2.00 -9.61 6.57
C ILE A 99 2.94 -10.75 6.19
N THR A 100 4.23 -10.46 6.13
CA THR A 100 5.23 -11.45 5.76
C THR A 100 6.40 -11.40 6.74
N GLY A 101 6.76 -12.53 7.28
CA GLY A 101 7.98 -12.76 8.06
C GLY A 101 8.88 -13.77 7.36
N GLN A 102 10.09 -13.92 7.83
CA GLN A 102 11.07 -14.83 7.24
C GLN A 102 10.60 -16.29 7.31
N ASN A 103 10.08 -16.72 8.45
CA ASN A 103 9.58 -18.07 8.68
C ASN A 103 8.06 -18.18 8.53
N GLN A 104 7.38 -17.04 8.38
CA GLN A 104 5.92 -16.97 8.28
C GLN A 104 5.19 -17.63 9.45
N LEU A 105 5.64 -17.37 10.66
CA LEU A 105 5.04 -17.94 11.88
C LEU A 105 3.64 -17.39 12.14
N LEU A 106 3.40 -16.11 11.80
CA LEU A 106 2.08 -15.52 11.80
C LEU A 106 1.46 -15.69 10.42
N VAL A 107 0.59 -16.69 10.28
CA VAL A 107 -0.15 -16.96 9.05
C VAL A 107 -1.48 -16.22 9.09
N PRO A 108 -1.71 -15.21 8.24
CA PRO A 108 -2.97 -14.49 8.22
C PRO A 108 -4.13 -15.41 7.84
N VAL A 109 -5.16 -15.44 8.68
CA VAL A 109 -6.40 -16.20 8.44
C VAL A 109 -7.48 -15.26 7.89
N ARG A 110 -7.55 -14.06 8.48
CA ARG A 110 -8.58 -13.10 8.15
C ARG A 110 -8.07 -11.67 8.31
N LEU A 111 -8.43 -10.83 7.35
CA LEU A 111 -8.29 -9.40 7.43
C LEU A 111 -9.66 -8.79 7.63
N GLU A 112 -9.75 -7.86 8.56
CA GLU A 112 -10.97 -7.12 8.88
C GLU A 112 -10.70 -5.62 8.87
N THR A 113 -11.74 -4.85 8.68
CA THR A 113 -11.69 -3.39 8.73
C THR A 113 -12.76 -2.87 9.66
N ALA A 114 -12.49 -1.76 10.33
CA ALA A 114 -13.49 -1.04 11.09
C ALA A 114 -13.68 0.37 10.53
N ALA A 115 -14.85 0.94 10.80
CA ALA A 115 -15.16 2.32 10.49
C ALA A 115 -14.13 3.29 11.12
N LYS A 116 -14.08 4.53 10.62
CA LYS A 116 -13.08 5.56 10.96
C LYS A 116 -12.82 5.81 12.46
N ARG A 117 -13.71 5.38 13.36
CA ARG A 117 -13.66 5.66 14.81
C ARG A 117 -13.76 4.38 15.63
N TYR A 118 -13.03 3.36 15.23
CA TYR A 118 -12.96 2.16 16.06
C TYR A 118 -12.19 2.46 17.35
N ALA A 119 -12.84 2.22 18.50
CA ALA A 119 -12.26 2.38 19.84
C ALA A 119 -12.40 1.11 20.68
N GLY A 120 -12.78 -0.02 20.07
CA GLY A 120 -13.03 -1.28 20.75
C GLY A 120 -11.77 -2.12 21.01
N SER A 121 -11.91 -3.16 21.81
CA SER A 121 -10.89 -4.20 21.97
C SER A 121 -10.88 -5.12 20.75
N LEU A 122 -9.75 -5.76 20.47
CA LEU A 122 -9.64 -6.76 19.39
C LEU A 122 -10.22 -8.11 19.83
N SER A 123 -11.44 -8.11 20.35
CA SER A 123 -12.14 -9.34 20.71
C SER A 123 -12.49 -10.15 19.46
N GLU A 124 -12.60 -11.45 19.62
CA GLU A 124 -12.85 -12.38 18.51
C GLU A 124 -14.20 -12.15 17.81
N PHE A 125 -15.14 -11.51 18.50
CA PHE A 125 -16.52 -11.30 18.05
C PHE A 125 -16.95 -9.83 18.09
N ASP A 126 -16.08 -8.90 17.72
CA ASP A 126 -16.47 -7.50 17.65
C ASP A 126 -17.38 -7.26 16.42
N PRO A 127 -18.67 -6.94 16.63
CA PRO A 127 -19.64 -6.76 15.54
C PRO A 127 -19.36 -5.52 14.67
N SER A 128 -18.49 -4.61 15.12
CA SER A 128 -18.08 -3.44 14.33
C SER A 128 -16.99 -3.75 13.29
N LEU A 129 -16.42 -4.95 13.34
CA LEU A 129 -15.40 -5.41 12.40
C LEU A 129 -16.05 -6.09 11.20
N GLU A 130 -15.75 -5.56 10.03
CA GLU A 130 -16.22 -6.09 8.76
C GLU A 130 -15.07 -6.81 8.03
N LYS A 131 -15.41 -7.82 7.23
CA LYS A 131 -14.42 -8.46 6.34
C LYS A 131 -13.75 -7.39 5.48
N PHE A 132 -12.43 -7.50 5.34
CA PHE A 132 -11.68 -6.61 4.47
C PHE A 132 -12.21 -6.67 3.02
N LEU A 133 -12.61 -5.53 2.53
CA LEU A 133 -12.89 -5.27 1.12
C LEU A 133 -12.05 -4.09 0.66
N PRO A 134 -11.65 -4.02 -0.61
CA PRO A 134 -10.94 -2.85 -1.13
C PRO A 134 -11.70 -1.56 -0.84
N PHE A 135 -11.01 -0.55 -0.30
CA PHE A 135 -11.60 0.72 0.11
C PHE A 135 -10.73 1.90 -0.32
N THR A 136 -11.35 3.07 -0.41
CA THR A 136 -10.65 4.32 -0.74
C THR A 136 -10.45 5.16 0.52
N LEU A 137 -9.23 5.68 0.68
CA LEU A 137 -8.85 6.70 1.65
C LEU A 137 -8.64 8.01 0.90
N ALA A 138 -9.43 9.03 1.23
CA ALA A 138 -9.13 10.40 0.81
C ALA A 138 -7.86 10.91 1.50
N GLY A 139 -7.32 12.05 1.07
CA GLY A 139 -6.17 12.67 1.73
C GLY A 139 -6.47 12.95 3.21
N GLY A 140 -5.59 12.54 4.11
CA GLY A 140 -5.76 12.63 5.56
C GLY A 140 -6.71 11.60 6.18
N ASP A 141 -7.39 10.77 5.38
CA ASP A 141 -8.27 9.72 5.90
C ASP A 141 -7.48 8.57 6.52
N ARG A 142 -8.13 7.88 7.43
CA ARG A 142 -7.58 6.72 8.15
C ARG A 142 -8.63 5.64 8.37
N ARG A 143 -8.19 4.39 8.41
CA ARG A 143 -9.05 3.23 8.68
C ARG A 143 -8.33 2.19 9.52
N TRP A 144 -9.02 1.58 10.48
CA TRP A 144 -8.51 0.45 11.22
C TRP A 144 -8.45 -0.79 10.34
N ILE A 145 -7.32 -1.48 10.46
CA ILE A 145 -7.10 -2.81 9.90
C ILE A 145 -6.85 -3.74 11.07
N VAL A 146 -7.58 -4.84 11.12
CA VAL A 146 -7.37 -5.91 12.09
C VAL A 146 -6.92 -7.15 11.33
N VAL A 147 -5.82 -7.72 11.78
CA VAL A 147 -5.22 -8.93 11.21
C VAL A 147 -5.41 -10.04 12.23
N ARG A 148 -6.14 -11.07 11.83
CA ARG A 148 -6.24 -12.31 12.59
C ARG A 148 -5.30 -13.33 11.99
N THR A 149 -4.45 -13.89 12.83
CA THR A 149 -3.45 -14.87 12.42
C THR A 149 -3.59 -16.13 13.26
N HIS A 150 -3.09 -17.23 12.75
CA HIS A 150 -2.74 -18.39 13.57
C HIS A 150 -1.24 -18.61 13.53
N PHE A 151 -0.70 -19.21 14.57
CA PHE A 151 0.68 -19.63 14.59
C PHE A 151 0.83 -20.93 13.73
N GLY A 152 1.71 -20.85 12.76
CA GLY A 152 1.98 -21.95 11.82
C GLY A 152 3.47 -22.14 11.58
N ASN A 153 3.80 -23.07 10.69
CA ASN A 153 5.17 -23.30 10.22
C ASN A 153 6.21 -23.61 11.32
N CYS A 154 5.78 -24.25 12.40
CA CYS A 154 6.63 -24.55 13.55
C CYS A 154 7.94 -25.26 13.16
N GLY A 155 7.95 -26.09 12.13
CA GLY A 155 9.14 -26.79 11.65
C GLY A 155 10.25 -25.87 11.08
N ARG A 156 9.97 -24.58 10.92
CA ARG A 156 10.93 -23.55 10.51
C ARG A 156 11.43 -22.70 11.67
N PHE A 157 11.00 -22.99 12.89
CA PHE A 157 11.25 -22.19 14.07
C PHE A 157 12.00 -23.01 15.11
N ALA A 158 13.20 -22.59 15.44
CA ALA A 158 14.01 -23.28 16.46
C ALA A 158 13.61 -22.85 17.87
N ALA A 159 13.82 -23.76 18.84
CA ALA A 159 13.63 -23.46 20.26
C ALA A 159 14.51 -22.28 20.71
N GLY A 160 13.99 -21.42 21.59
CA GLY A 160 14.71 -20.25 22.12
C GLY A 160 15.00 -19.15 21.09
N THR A 161 14.35 -19.15 19.91
CA THR A 161 14.53 -18.13 18.88
C THR A 161 13.35 -17.17 18.84
N SER A 162 13.50 -16.06 18.10
CA SER A 162 12.48 -15.04 17.92
C SER A 162 12.41 -14.63 16.46
N GLU A 163 11.18 -14.42 15.96
CA GLU A 163 10.92 -13.78 14.66
C GLU A 163 10.26 -12.44 14.89
N THR A 164 10.74 -11.39 14.19
CA THR A 164 10.19 -10.06 14.32
C THR A 164 9.56 -9.58 13.03
N TYR A 165 8.35 -9.05 13.15
CA TYR A 165 7.59 -8.41 12.07
C TYR A 165 7.63 -6.91 12.29
N THR A 166 8.26 -6.18 11.37
CA THR A 166 8.48 -4.74 11.47
C THR A 166 7.66 -3.93 10.46
N ARG A 167 7.14 -4.59 9.43
CA ARG A 167 6.44 -3.95 8.32
C ARG A 167 5.46 -4.91 7.64
N PHE A 168 4.54 -4.33 6.90
CA PHE A 168 3.60 -5.05 6.05
C PHE A 168 3.59 -4.48 4.64
N LYS A 169 3.22 -5.31 3.67
CA LYS A 169 3.11 -4.92 2.27
C LYS A 169 1.68 -4.49 1.97
N VAL A 170 1.51 -3.29 1.41
CA VAL A 170 0.22 -2.79 0.95
C VAL A 170 0.21 -2.74 -0.57
N THR A 171 -0.84 -3.30 -1.16
CA THR A 171 -1.17 -3.10 -2.56
C THR A 171 -2.24 -2.02 -2.66
N TYR A 172 -1.99 -0.97 -3.43
CA TYR A 172 -2.91 0.14 -3.57
C TYR A 172 -2.87 0.74 -4.98
N THR A 173 -3.92 1.47 -5.34
CA THR A 173 -4.02 2.20 -6.61
C THR A 173 -4.11 3.70 -6.32
N VAL A 174 -3.32 4.48 -7.04
CA VAL A 174 -3.37 5.94 -7.06
C VAL A 174 -3.25 6.43 -8.50
N LEU A 175 -4.09 7.35 -8.92
CA LEU A 175 -4.15 7.85 -10.31
C LEU A 175 -4.23 6.72 -11.36
N GLY A 176 -4.94 5.63 -11.05
CA GLY A 176 -5.06 4.46 -11.94
C GLY A 176 -3.84 3.52 -11.94
N LEU A 177 -2.75 3.86 -11.24
CA LEU A 177 -1.53 3.04 -11.17
C LEU A 177 -1.56 2.16 -9.94
N THR A 178 -1.43 0.85 -10.12
CA THR A 178 -1.28 -0.11 -9.01
C THR A 178 0.15 -0.10 -8.51
N LYS A 179 0.31 0.03 -7.20
CA LYS A 179 1.60 0.11 -6.50
C LYS A 179 1.64 -0.83 -5.31
N HIS A 180 2.86 -1.12 -4.90
CA HIS A 180 3.16 -1.84 -3.68
C HIS A 180 4.06 -0.98 -2.81
N ALA A 181 3.74 -0.88 -1.53
CA ALA A 181 4.58 -0.23 -0.54
C ALA A 181 4.78 -1.11 0.67
N TRP A 182 5.99 -1.02 1.26
CA TRP A 182 6.27 -1.55 2.58
C TRP A 182 6.01 -0.45 3.59
N VAL A 183 5.03 -0.67 4.44
CA VAL A 183 4.64 0.29 5.49
C VAL A 183 5.14 -0.26 6.83
N PRO A 184 5.90 0.51 7.61
CA PRO A 184 6.33 0.07 8.94
C PRO A 184 5.12 -0.11 9.86
N LEU A 185 5.18 -1.14 10.70
CA LEU A 185 4.21 -1.31 11.79
C LEU A 185 4.43 -0.21 12.84
N PRO A 186 3.38 0.30 13.49
CA PRO A 186 3.52 1.27 14.58
C PRO A 186 4.25 0.70 15.81
N LYS A 187 4.19 -0.62 15.98
CA LYS A 187 5.00 -1.41 16.92
C LYS A 187 5.44 -2.69 16.24
N ASP A 188 6.66 -3.07 16.45
CA ASP A 188 7.16 -4.36 16.01
C ASP A 188 6.48 -5.50 16.77
N ILE A 189 6.29 -6.63 16.11
CA ILE A 189 5.70 -7.83 16.70
C ILE A 189 6.79 -8.90 16.78
N GLY A 190 7.26 -9.21 17.99
CA GLY A 190 8.16 -10.32 18.26
C GLY A 190 7.37 -11.59 18.58
N VAL A 191 7.65 -12.66 17.88
CA VAL A 191 7.14 -14.01 18.18
C VAL A 191 8.28 -14.81 18.77
N ASP A 192 8.16 -15.21 20.02
CA ASP A 192 9.21 -15.91 20.76
C ASP A 192 8.85 -17.39 20.94
N SER A 193 9.76 -18.31 20.63
CA SER A 193 9.60 -19.71 20.99
C SER A 193 10.09 -20.00 22.39
N PRO A 194 9.42 -20.87 23.15
CA PRO A 194 9.95 -21.38 24.40
C PRO A 194 11.30 -22.10 24.20
N PRO A 195 12.18 -22.14 25.22
CA PRO A 195 13.45 -22.83 25.12
C PRO A 195 13.31 -24.36 24.96
N ASP A 196 12.23 -24.91 25.45
CA ASP A 196 11.86 -26.34 25.36
C ASP A 196 10.90 -26.66 24.20
N PHE A 197 10.77 -25.71 23.27
CA PHE A 197 9.84 -25.81 22.16
C PHE A 197 10.17 -26.99 21.23
N ALA A 198 9.24 -27.90 21.10
CA ALA A 198 9.26 -28.97 20.12
C ALA A 198 8.05 -28.85 19.19
N CYS A 199 8.32 -28.89 17.89
CA CYS A 199 7.25 -28.96 16.90
C CYS A 199 6.59 -30.34 16.98
N PRO A 200 5.26 -30.43 17.12
CA PRO A 200 4.59 -31.72 17.06
C PRO A 200 4.93 -32.43 15.73
N THR A 201 5.48 -33.63 15.83
CA THR A 201 5.63 -34.49 14.66
C THR A 201 4.24 -34.73 14.09
N ARG A 202 4.03 -34.42 12.83
CA ARG A 202 2.77 -34.78 12.14
C ARG A 202 2.63 -36.30 12.32
N ALA A 203 1.59 -36.72 13.05
CA ALA A 203 1.17 -38.09 13.00
C ALA A 203 0.89 -38.44 11.53
N ALA A 204 1.62 -39.41 11.01
CA ALA A 204 1.52 -39.90 9.63
C ALA A 204 0.14 -40.50 9.35
#